data_f31053f4c6593f4dd82b3d5bce84557a
#
_entry.id   f31053f4c6593f4dd82b3d5bce84557a
#
_cell.length_a   1.000
_cell.length_b   1.000
_cell.length_c   1.000
_cell.angle_alpha   90.00
_cell.angle_beta   90.00
_cell.angle_gamma   90.00
#
_symmetry.space_group_name_H-M   'P 1'
#
loop_
_entity.id
_entity.type
_entity.pdbx_description
1 polymer ?
#
loop_
_entity_poly.entity_id
_entity_poly.type
_entity_poly.pdbx_seq_one_letter_code
_entity_poly.pdbx_strand_id
1 'polypeptide(L)'
;MMPRILALLAALLAAGLWSGAGAETRQSAGGHYRVSLDAKAKTPWNAMQSWRLSVTRADGTPVRGAAIEITGGTLDHVHALPTRPRISAHPDGGYRVEGVKFDRQGRWQLHFDIRAGGIRDQAQFEVQASVAVWASLDDEWTKDELTVLRSLWIGSLPKPPPDPTNAVADDARAAEFGHRLFFDNRLSANGQVACVTCHIPELAFTDGRKNARGVGLMARNAPTIIGAAYSPWQFWDGRKDSQWAQAMGPLESAVEHGTSRDWIIGVASRDLDYRRRYEALFGPLPAMTNAAGIDAAFANLGKAIAAYERTILPAPTKFDRYVEAVLAGRTPAPADQFSIEEIAGLRVFISDNQGQCIRCHNGPMFTDNHFHNIGSQVVGADADEQGRSDGIKSALADAANCRGAFSDAPAGLCAELRFAKRAGAELAGAFKTPTLRYLVRTAPYMHAGQFQTLEDAIWQYRDVPPATVGETELTRLPMSDAQFRQIEDFLKTLDGPIRAPEHFLKPPN
;
A
#
# COMPACT_ATOMS: atom_id res chain seq x y z
N MET A 1 8.45 82.27 6.72
CA MET A 1 7.49 82.05 5.62
C MET A 1 7.74 80.76 4.97
N MET A 2 7.02 79.70 5.31
CA MET A 2 7.02 78.43 4.63
C MET A 2 5.59 77.86 4.73
N PRO A 3 4.97 77.44 3.66
CA PRO A 3 3.64 76.83 3.70
C PRO A 3 3.73 75.31 3.96
N ARG A 4 2.83 74.86 4.82
CA ARG A 4 2.59 73.45 5.17
C ARG A 4 1.93 72.76 3.99
N ILE A 5 2.53 71.66 3.55
CA ILE A 5 1.93 70.71 2.61
C ILE A 5 1.36 69.54 3.43
N LEU A 6 0.02 69.40 3.36
CA LEU A 6 -0.69 68.21 3.88
C LEU A 6 -0.39 67.03 3.00
N ALA A 7 0.18 65.96 3.54
CA ALA A 7 0.26 64.68 2.88
C ALA A 7 -0.93 63.83 3.29
N LEU A 8 -1.86 63.56 2.36
CA LEU A 8 -2.89 62.54 2.49
C LEU A 8 -2.21 61.17 2.40
N LEU A 9 -2.24 60.42 3.52
CA LEU A 9 -1.96 58.97 3.49
C LEU A 9 -3.18 58.22 2.94
N ALA A 10 -3.13 57.81 1.69
CA ALA A 10 -4.02 56.81 1.14
C ALA A 10 -3.57 55.45 1.67
N ALA A 11 -4.33 54.86 2.58
CA ALA A 11 -4.17 53.47 3.00
C ALA A 11 -4.60 52.55 1.86
N LEU A 12 -3.66 52.14 1.04
CA LEU A 12 -3.83 51.01 0.12
C LEU A 12 -3.84 49.72 0.95
N LEU A 13 -5.03 49.19 1.21
CA LEU A 13 -5.22 47.80 1.60
C LEU A 13 -4.69 46.91 0.46
N ALA A 14 -3.44 46.52 0.57
CA ALA A 14 -2.89 45.43 -0.27
C ALA A 14 -3.59 44.14 0.12
N ALA A 15 -4.64 43.77 -0.60
CA ALA A 15 -5.10 42.39 -0.65
C ALA A 15 -3.94 41.56 -1.19
N GLY A 16 -3.24 40.91 -0.29
CA GLY A 16 -2.14 40.03 -0.64
C GLY A 16 -2.59 38.94 -1.58
N LEU A 17 -2.34 39.12 -2.86
CA LEU A 17 -2.36 38.05 -3.84
C LEU A 17 -1.20 37.11 -3.51
N TRP A 18 -1.50 36.08 -2.77
CA TRP A 18 -0.58 34.96 -2.55
C TRP A 18 -0.54 34.12 -3.81
N SER A 19 0.27 34.48 -4.79
CA SER A 19 0.77 33.56 -5.80
C SER A 19 1.97 32.83 -5.20
N GLY A 20 1.72 31.73 -4.50
CA GLY A 20 2.78 30.79 -4.17
C GLY A 20 3.42 30.31 -5.46
N ALA A 21 4.75 30.35 -5.55
CA ALA A 21 5.49 29.86 -6.71
C ALA A 21 5.12 28.38 -6.94
N GLY A 22 4.21 28.09 -7.89
CA GLY A 22 3.78 26.74 -8.24
C GLY A 22 2.27 26.48 -8.32
N ALA A 23 1.39 27.41 -7.90
CA ALA A 23 -0.05 27.21 -8.01
C ALA A 23 -0.52 27.36 -9.47
N GLU A 24 -1.16 26.34 -10.01
CA GLU A 24 -1.80 26.40 -11.33
C GLU A 24 -3.20 26.98 -11.21
N THR A 25 -3.55 27.95 -12.08
CA THR A 25 -4.88 28.57 -12.10
C THR A 25 -5.61 28.22 -13.40
N ARG A 26 -6.83 27.73 -13.29
CA ARG A 26 -7.73 27.39 -14.39
C ARG A 26 -9.05 28.13 -14.25
N GLN A 27 -9.64 28.48 -15.38
CA GLN A 27 -11.03 28.95 -15.43
C GLN A 27 -11.95 27.73 -15.45
N SER A 28 -13.06 27.79 -14.72
CA SER A 28 -14.08 26.75 -14.78
C SER A 28 -14.77 26.69 -16.14
N ALA A 29 -15.31 25.55 -16.50
CA ALA A 29 -15.88 25.28 -17.83
C ALA A 29 -17.00 26.26 -18.22
N GLY A 30 -17.85 26.65 -17.27
CA GLY A 30 -18.91 27.68 -17.48
C GLY A 30 -18.41 29.12 -17.30
N GLY A 31 -17.12 29.32 -16.95
CA GLY A 31 -16.52 30.64 -16.79
C GLY A 31 -16.85 31.37 -15.50
N HIS A 32 -17.61 30.78 -14.58
CA HIS A 32 -18.09 31.44 -13.37
C HIS A 32 -17.01 31.58 -12.30
N TYR A 33 -16.00 30.70 -12.33
CA TYR A 33 -14.94 30.66 -11.31
C TYR A 33 -13.54 30.64 -11.92
N ARG A 34 -12.59 31.20 -11.18
CA ARG A 34 -11.15 30.93 -11.33
C ARG A 34 -10.74 30.05 -10.17
N VAL A 35 -10.13 28.93 -10.47
CA VAL A 35 -9.73 27.93 -9.50
C VAL A 35 -8.22 27.80 -9.54
N SER A 36 -7.57 27.96 -8.39
CA SER A 36 -6.11 27.80 -8.26
C SER A 36 -5.82 26.64 -7.34
N LEU A 37 -4.99 25.71 -7.81
CA LEU A 37 -4.56 24.52 -7.08
C LEU A 37 -3.04 24.57 -6.88
N ASP A 38 -2.56 24.40 -5.66
CA ASP A 38 -1.12 24.38 -5.35
C ASP A 38 -0.50 22.97 -5.47
N ALA A 39 -1.07 22.13 -6.30
CA ALA A 39 -0.45 20.87 -6.66
C ALA A 39 0.87 21.13 -7.40
N LYS A 40 1.96 20.45 -6.98
CA LYS A 40 3.21 20.52 -7.73
C LYS A 40 3.03 19.92 -9.11
N ALA A 41 3.62 20.52 -10.13
CA ALA A 41 3.58 20.02 -11.51
C ALA A 41 4.06 18.56 -11.63
N LYS A 42 4.99 18.15 -10.74
CA LYS A 42 5.37 16.74 -10.54
C LYS A 42 5.05 16.36 -9.09
N THR A 43 4.05 15.53 -8.92
CA THR A 43 3.56 15.11 -7.60
C THR A 43 4.02 13.68 -7.30
N PRO A 44 4.53 13.38 -6.10
CA PRO A 44 4.90 12.02 -5.74
C PRO A 44 3.72 11.06 -5.88
N TRP A 45 3.92 9.96 -6.57
CA TRP A 45 2.97 8.86 -6.63
C TRP A 45 3.09 7.99 -5.36
N ASN A 46 2.06 7.20 -5.08
CA ASN A 46 1.92 6.32 -3.91
C ASN A 46 2.10 7.02 -2.55
N ALA A 47 1.84 8.34 -2.49
CA ALA A 47 1.88 9.13 -1.25
C ALA A 47 0.62 9.96 -1.10
N MET A 48 0.09 10.04 0.13
CA MET A 48 -1.04 10.91 0.43
C MET A 48 -0.65 12.38 0.26
N GLN A 49 -1.46 13.09 -0.53
CA GLN A 49 -1.27 14.50 -0.81
C GLN A 49 -2.28 15.35 -0.04
N SER A 50 -1.83 16.54 0.32
CA SER A 50 -2.67 17.59 0.87
C SER A 50 -2.32 18.90 0.17
N TRP A 51 -3.32 19.54 -0.44
CA TRP A 51 -3.15 20.74 -1.27
C TRP A 51 -4.03 21.86 -0.80
N ARG A 52 -3.70 23.06 -1.23
CA ARG A 52 -4.54 24.24 -1.10
C ARG A 52 -5.29 24.48 -2.40
N LEU A 53 -6.56 24.77 -2.28
CA LEU A 53 -7.43 25.16 -3.38
C LEU A 53 -8.01 26.53 -3.08
N SER A 54 -7.94 27.43 -4.03
CA SER A 54 -8.67 28.70 -3.96
C SER A 54 -9.67 28.81 -5.10
N VAL A 55 -10.85 29.35 -4.79
CA VAL A 55 -11.91 29.57 -5.76
C VAL A 55 -12.30 31.04 -5.68
N THR A 56 -12.24 31.74 -6.81
CA THR A 56 -12.67 33.14 -6.91
C THR A 56 -13.67 33.30 -8.05
N ARG A 57 -14.51 34.32 -7.97
CA ARG A 57 -15.35 34.77 -9.11
C ARG A 57 -14.47 35.45 -10.17
N ALA A 58 -15.06 35.74 -11.33
CA ALA A 58 -14.38 36.46 -12.42
C ALA A 58 -13.82 37.84 -11.98
N ASP A 59 -14.48 38.48 -11.04
CA ASP A 59 -14.08 39.78 -10.46
C ASP A 59 -12.97 39.66 -9.38
N GLY A 60 -12.48 38.45 -9.11
CA GLY A 60 -11.47 38.18 -8.10
C GLY A 60 -12.01 37.97 -6.67
N THR A 61 -13.32 38.10 -6.45
CA THR A 61 -13.94 37.91 -5.13
C THR A 61 -13.82 36.43 -4.69
N PRO A 62 -13.29 36.12 -3.49
CA PRO A 62 -13.21 34.76 -2.97
C PRO A 62 -14.61 34.13 -2.80
N VAL A 63 -14.75 32.90 -3.24
CA VAL A 63 -15.96 32.09 -3.04
C VAL A 63 -15.81 31.31 -1.75
N ARG A 64 -16.57 31.68 -0.73
CA ARG A 64 -16.58 31.02 0.57
C ARG A 64 -17.78 30.07 0.69
N GLY A 65 -17.59 28.97 1.42
CA GLY A 65 -18.68 28.01 1.71
C GLY A 65 -19.19 27.23 0.49
N ALA A 66 -18.42 27.13 -0.59
CA ALA A 66 -18.78 26.27 -1.69
C ALA A 66 -18.75 24.80 -1.28
N ALA A 67 -19.72 24.03 -1.73
CA ALA A 67 -19.63 22.57 -1.76
C ALA A 67 -18.77 22.17 -2.93
N ILE A 68 -17.64 21.52 -2.65
CA ILE A 68 -16.69 21.12 -3.70
C ILE A 68 -16.44 19.62 -3.58
N GLU A 69 -16.62 18.90 -4.67
CA GLU A 69 -16.30 17.49 -4.80
C GLU A 69 -15.11 17.33 -5.75
N ILE A 70 -14.24 16.35 -5.50
CA ILE A 70 -13.12 16.01 -6.36
C ILE A 70 -13.27 14.59 -6.84
N THR A 71 -13.10 14.40 -8.14
CA THR A 71 -12.93 13.11 -8.79
C THR A 71 -11.70 13.17 -9.67
N GLY A 72 -11.21 12.04 -10.16
CA GLY A 72 -10.08 12.03 -11.07
C GLY A 72 -9.77 10.64 -11.58
N GLY A 73 -8.96 10.60 -12.63
CA GLY A 73 -8.51 9.37 -13.25
C GLY A 73 -7.33 9.61 -14.18
N THR A 74 -6.75 8.55 -14.71
CA THR A 74 -5.69 8.63 -15.71
C THR A 74 -6.24 9.05 -17.06
N LEU A 75 -5.48 9.82 -17.83
CA LEU A 75 -5.88 10.24 -19.19
C LEU A 75 -5.90 9.08 -20.19
N ASP A 76 -5.09 8.08 -19.94
CA ASP A 76 -4.83 7.00 -20.90
C ASP A 76 -5.75 5.79 -20.70
N HIS A 77 -6.40 5.66 -19.54
CA HIS A 77 -7.26 4.52 -19.16
C HIS A 77 -8.36 4.94 -18.19
N VAL A 78 -9.43 4.13 -18.09
CA VAL A 78 -10.48 4.31 -17.08
C VAL A 78 -9.95 3.81 -15.71
N HIS A 79 -9.08 4.58 -15.08
CA HIS A 79 -8.57 4.29 -13.74
C HIS A 79 -8.83 5.49 -12.84
N ALA A 80 -9.72 5.32 -11.88
CA ALA A 80 -10.12 6.37 -10.95
C ALA A 80 -9.13 6.52 -9.78
N LEU A 81 -9.19 7.65 -9.06
CA LEU A 81 -8.42 7.82 -7.84
C LEU A 81 -8.69 6.67 -6.85
N PRO A 82 -7.63 6.05 -6.28
CA PRO A 82 -7.75 4.92 -5.35
C PRO A 82 -8.30 5.35 -3.98
N THR A 83 -8.40 6.65 -3.73
CA THR A 83 -8.89 7.23 -2.48
C THR A 83 -10.12 8.10 -2.72
N ARG A 84 -10.81 8.45 -1.64
CA ARG A 84 -11.89 9.43 -1.63
C ARG A 84 -11.42 10.71 -0.93
N PRO A 85 -10.83 11.68 -1.67
CA PRO A 85 -10.35 12.92 -1.09
C PRO A 85 -11.47 13.71 -0.42
N ARG A 86 -11.10 14.55 0.55
CA ARG A 86 -12.01 15.45 1.25
C ARG A 86 -11.59 16.89 1.07
N ILE A 87 -12.57 17.76 0.90
CA ILE A 87 -12.35 19.19 0.79
C ILE A 87 -13.03 19.87 1.98
N SER A 88 -12.28 20.70 2.69
CA SER A 88 -12.77 21.46 3.84
C SER A 88 -12.42 22.95 3.68
N ALA A 89 -13.27 23.84 4.23
CA ALA A 89 -12.99 25.27 4.25
C ALA A 89 -11.76 25.56 5.11
N HIS A 90 -10.92 26.50 4.65
CA HIS A 90 -9.74 26.97 5.38
C HIS A 90 -10.02 28.37 5.95
N PRO A 91 -9.46 28.73 7.13
CA PRO A 91 -9.73 30.01 7.80
C PRO A 91 -9.45 31.26 6.96
N ASP A 92 -8.52 31.20 6.01
CA ASP A 92 -8.16 32.30 5.11
C ASP A 92 -9.13 32.50 3.93
N GLY A 93 -10.19 31.70 3.86
CA GLY A 93 -11.21 31.81 2.82
C GLY A 93 -10.97 30.91 1.60
N GLY A 94 -9.91 30.12 1.60
CA GLY A 94 -9.67 29.04 0.63
C GLY A 94 -10.20 27.69 1.13
N TYR A 95 -9.71 26.62 0.50
CA TYR A 95 -10.07 25.24 0.83
C TYR A 95 -8.83 24.39 0.98
N ARG A 96 -8.91 23.37 1.81
CA ARG A 96 -7.91 22.33 1.97
C ARG A 96 -8.43 21.05 1.33
N VAL A 97 -7.66 20.50 0.40
CA VAL A 97 -7.89 19.20 -0.24
C VAL A 97 -6.98 18.19 0.44
N GLU A 98 -7.53 17.11 0.99
CA GLU A 98 -6.77 16.08 1.71
C GLU A 98 -7.13 14.70 1.19
N GLY A 99 -6.14 13.78 1.22
CA GLY A 99 -6.36 12.38 0.88
C GLY A 99 -6.33 12.08 -0.61
N VAL A 100 -5.74 12.95 -1.44
CA VAL A 100 -5.44 12.61 -2.84
C VAL A 100 -4.25 11.69 -2.87
N LYS A 101 -4.37 10.56 -3.57
CA LYS A 101 -3.29 9.61 -3.78
C LYS A 101 -3.33 9.13 -5.24
N PHE A 102 -2.17 9.05 -5.84
CA PHE A 102 -1.98 8.46 -7.15
C PHE A 102 -1.30 7.11 -6.97
N ASP A 103 -1.92 6.04 -7.40
CA ASP A 103 -1.42 4.67 -7.23
C ASP A 103 -0.55 4.21 -8.41
N ARG A 104 -0.46 5.03 -9.46
CA ARG A 104 0.43 4.78 -10.60
C ARG A 104 1.06 6.06 -11.12
N GLN A 105 2.16 5.90 -11.84
CA GLN A 105 2.81 6.99 -12.56
C GLN A 105 1.98 7.37 -13.80
N GLY A 106 2.16 8.58 -14.29
CA GLY A 106 1.48 9.03 -15.50
C GLY A 106 0.73 10.34 -15.31
N ARG A 107 0.00 10.72 -16.35
CA ARG A 107 -0.85 11.91 -16.34
C ARG A 107 -2.21 11.58 -15.75
N TRP A 108 -2.60 12.36 -14.75
CA TRP A 108 -3.89 12.28 -14.09
C TRP A 108 -4.68 13.54 -14.35
N GLN A 109 -5.98 13.39 -14.61
CA GLN A 109 -6.92 14.49 -14.71
C GLN A 109 -7.79 14.52 -13.46
N LEU A 110 -7.82 15.67 -12.79
CA LEU A 110 -8.65 15.93 -11.62
C LEU A 110 -9.78 16.86 -12.00
N HIS A 111 -10.99 16.55 -11.58
CA HIS A 111 -12.20 17.31 -11.78
C HIS A 111 -12.71 17.81 -10.44
N PHE A 112 -12.88 19.13 -10.32
CA PHE A 112 -13.46 19.80 -9.16
C PHE A 112 -14.87 20.30 -9.53
N ASP A 113 -15.89 19.63 -9.00
CA ASP A 113 -17.30 20.06 -9.14
C ASP A 113 -17.60 21.08 -8.02
N ILE A 114 -17.89 22.30 -8.39
CA ILE A 114 -18.02 23.44 -7.50
C ILE A 114 -19.47 23.94 -7.50
N ARG A 115 -20.08 24.00 -6.33
CA ARG A 115 -21.46 24.52 -6.13
C ARG A 115 -21.46 25.65 -5.11
N ALA A 116 -21.79 26.85 -5.54
CA ALA A 116 -21.89 28.01 -4.68
C ALA A 116 -22.91 29.02 -5.20
N GLY A 117 -23.75 29.56 -4.30
CA GLY A 117 -24.74 30.59 -4.65
C GLY A 117 -25.72 30.20 -5.76
N GLY A 118 -26.10 28.93 -5.83
CA GLY A 118 -27.00 28.39 -6.87
C GLY A 118 -26.33 28.10 -8.21
N ILE A 119 -25.04 28.36 -8.36
CA ILE A 119 -24.25 28.08 -9.57
C ILE A 119 -23.48 26.78 -9.35
N ARG A 120 -23.54 25.88 -10.35
CA ARG A 120 -22.71 24.69 -10.46
C ARG A 120 -21.78 24.84 -11.66
N ASP A 121 -20.48 24.61 -11.43
CA ASP A 121 -19.46 24.67 -12.49
C ASP A 121 -18.32 23.69 -12.17
N GLN A 122 -17.46 23.40 -13.15
CA GLN A 122 -16.40 22.41 -13.03
C GLN A 122 -15.05 22.98 -13.48
N ALA A 123 -13.99 22.69 -12.73
CA ALA A 123 -12.63 22.98 -13.13
C ALA A 123 -11.80 21.68 -13.26
N GLN A 124 -10.87 21.68 -14.21
CA GLN A 124 -10.04 20.52 -14.52
C GLN A 124 -8.55 20.87 -14.37
N PHE A 125 -7.80 19.97 -13.78
CA PHE A 125 -6.34 20.08 -13.62
C PHE A 125 -5.67 18.79 -14.08
N GLU A 126 -4.53 18.93 -14.74
CA GLU A 126 -3.66 17.81 -15.05
C GLU A 126 -2.52 17.77 -14.02
N VAL A 127 -2.25 16.59 -13.48
CA VAL A 127 -1.16 16.35 -12.54
C VAL A 127 -0.31 15.21 -13.07
N GLN A 128 1.01 15.42 -13.13
CA GLN A 128 1.95 14.38 -13.46
C GLN A 128 2.37 13.66 -12.18
N ALA A 129 1.87 12.45 -11.95
CA ALA A 129 2.38 11.58 -10.91
C ALA A 129 3.70 10.95 -11.37
N SER A 130 4.79 11.25 -10.66
CA SER A 130 6.13 10.80 -11.06
C SER A 130 7.03 10.57 -9.85
N VAL A 131 8.11 9.81 -10.07
CA VAL A 131 9.22 9.74 -9.11
C VAL A 131 10.02 11.04 -9.12
N ALA A 132 10.64 11.40 -8.00
CA ALA A 132 11.57 12.53 -7.94
C ALA A 132 12.78 12.25 -8.85
N VAL A 133 13.05 13.18 -9.75
CA VAL A 133 14.11 13.04 -10.77
C VAL A 133 15.50 13.25 -10.16
N TRP A 134 16.41 12.29 -10.38
CA TRP A 134 17.86 12.46 -10.15
C TRP A 134 18.60 12.08 -11.42
N ALA A 135 19.65 12.81 -11.75
CA ALA A 135 20.40 12.64 -13.01
C ALA A 135 21.68 11.83 -12.80
N SER A 136 21.98 10.91 -13.68
CA SER A 136 23.19 10.65 -14.49
C SER A 136 23.44 9.16 -14.74
N LEU A 137 23.70 8.87 -15.97
CA LEU A 137 24.84 8.38 -16.73
C LEU A 137 24.95 6.86 -16.77
N ASP A 138 24.45 6.27 -17.86
CA ASP A 138 25.15 5.17 -18.53
C ASP A 138 24.65 5.03 -19.99
N ASP A 139 25.51 4.68 -20.95
CA ASP A 139 25.19 4.57 -22.38
C ASP A 139 24.19 3.42 -22.69
N GLU A 140 23.98 2.49 -21.75
CA GLU A 140 23.03 1.37 -21.90
C GLU A 140 21.60 1.72 -21.46
N TRP A 141 21.44 2.65 -20.50
CA TRP A 141 20.15 3.05 -19.94
C TRP A 141 19.92 4.53 -20.18
N THR A 142 18.75 4.90 -20.67
CA THR A 142 18.35 6.29 -20.78
C THR A 142 18.19 6.92 -19.39
N LYS A 143 18.21 8.25 -19.32
CA LYS A 143 18.00 8.98 -18.06
C LYS A 143 16.65 8.67 -17.41
N ASP A 144 15.62 8.47 -18.22
CA ASP A 144 14.28 8.14 -17.75
C ASP A 144 14.24 6.70 -17.19
N GLU A 145 14.86 5.75 -17.89
CA GLU A 145 15.02 4.38 -17.39
C GLU A 145 15.83 4.33 -16.09
N LEU A 146 16.96 5.05 -15.98
CA LEU A 146 17.74 5.15 -14.75
C LEU A 146 16.90 5.73 -13.58
N THR A 147 16.00 6.67 -13.85
CA THR A 147 15.08 7.20 -12.85
C THR A 147 14.13 6.13 -12.38
N VAL A 148 13.60 5.34 -13.29
CA VAL A 148 12.72 4.21 -12.98
C VAL A 148 13.48 3.13 -12.20
N LEU A 149 14.69 2.73 -12.66
CA LEU A 149 15.51 1.74 -11.96
C LEU A 149 15.81 2.17 -10.52
N ARG A 150 16.15 3.44 -10.31
CA ARG A 150 16.34 3.99 -8.97
C ARG A 150 15.09 3.87 -8.10
N SER A 151 13.91 4.04 -8.66
CA SER A 151 12.65 3.92 -7.93
C SER A 151 12.33 2.49 -7.51
N LEU A 152 12.80 1.50 -8.26
CA LEU A 152 12.61 0.06 -7.99
C LEU A 152 13.71 -0.51 -7.07
N TRP A 153 14.85 0.17 -6.99
CA TRP A 153 16.02 -0.28 -6.24
C TRP A 153 15.78 -0.26 -4.73
N ILE A 154 16.18 -1.33 -4.04
CA ILE A 154 15.98 -1.47 -2.60
C ILE A 154 16.69 -0.38 -1.78
N GLY A 155 17.77 0.21 -2.31
CA GLY A 155 18.43 1.35 -1.67
C GLY A 155 17.56 2.61 -1.58
N SER A 156 16.46 2.67 -2.32
CA SER A 156 15.44 3.71 -2.21
C SER A 156 14.32 3.37 -1.21
N LEU A 157 14.34 2.16 -0.64
CA LEU A 157 13.37 1.75 0.37
C LEU A 157 13.66 2.47 1.70
N PRO A 158 12.74 3.29 2.22
CA PRO A 158 12.92 3.91 3.52
C PRO A 158 12.93 2.84 4.64
N LYS A 159 13.23 3.25 5.86
CA LYS A 159 12.95 2.40 7.03
C LYS A 159 11.46 2.08 7.08
N PRO A 160 11.06 0.94 7.68
CA PRO A 160 9.65 0.65 7.90
C PRO A 160 8.94 1.86 8.50
N PRO A 161 7.78 2.25 7.97
CA PRO A 161 7.05 3.42 8.49
C PRO A 161 6.69 3.17 9.96
N PRO A 162 6.67 4.20 10.80
CA PRO A 162 6.15 4.08 12.16
C PRO A 162 4.71 3.55 12.14
N ASP A 163 4.39 2.66 13.05
CA ASP A 163 3.02 2.21 13.27
C ASP A 163 2.42 2.87 14.51
N PRO A 164 1.70 3.98 14.36
CA PRO A 164 1.12 4.67 15.51
C PRO A 164 0.01 3.87 16.21
N THR A 165 -0.49 2.82 15.56
CA THR A 165 -1.56 1.96 16.10
C THR A 165 -1.02 0.90 17.06
N ASN A 166 0.30 0.76 17.13
CA ASN A 166 1.00 -0.23 17.95
C ASN A 166 2.18 0.43 18.67
N ALA A 167 2.01 0.77 19.93
CA ALA A 167 3.03 1.43 20.75
C ALA A 167 4.31 0.60 20.94
N VAL A 168 4.24 -0.72 20.73
CA VAL A 168 5.39 -1.63 20.84
C VAL A 168 5.90 -2.12 19.48
N ALA A 169 5.49 -1.48 18.38
CA ALA A 169 5.80 -1.92 17.02
C ALA A 169 7.31 -2.12 16.76
N ASP A 170 8.14 -1.26 17.34
CA ASP A 170 9.59 -1.28 17.16
C ASP A 170 10.35 -1.63 18.48
N ASP A 171 9.65 -2.18 19.50
CA ASP A 171 10.27 -2.68 20.73
C ASP A 171 10.85 -4.09 20.52
N ALA A 172 12.17 -4.23 20.68
CA ALA A 172 12.85 -5.52 20.50
C ALA A 172 12.31 -6.61 21.44
N ARG A 173 11.85 -6.26 22.66
CA ARG A 173 11.25 -7.22 23.60
C ARG A 173 9.91 -7.73 23.09
N ALA A 174 9.13 -6.87 22.43
CA ALA A 174 7.87 -7.26 21.79
C ALA A 174 8.14 -8.16 20.59
N ALA A 175 9.16 -7.86 19.78
CA ALA A 175 9.57 -8.72 18.66
C ALA A 175 10.02 -10.12 19.15
N GLU A 176 10.80 -10.21 20.23
CA GLU A 176 11.18 -11.49 20.86
C GLU A 176 9.97 -12.27 21.38
N PHE A 177 8.99 -11.59 21.94
CA PHE A 177 7.76 -12.24 22.39
C PHE A 177 6.90 -12.67 21.20
N GLY A 178 6.75 -11.81 20.19
CA GLY A 178 6.03 -12.11 18.95
C GLY A 178 6.63 -13.30 18.20
N HIS A 179 7.96 -13.42 18.17
CA HIS A 179 8.66 -14.58 17.61
C HIS A 179 8.22 -15.88 18.29
N ARG A 180 8.15 -15.92 19.62
CA ARG A 180 7.69 -17.11 20.35
C ARG A 180 6.23 -17.44 20.04
N LEU A 181 5.36 -16.42 19.98
CA LEU A 181 3.96 -16.59 19.63
C LEU A 181 3.79 -17.11 18.19
N PHE A 182 4.61 -16.63 17.25
CA PHE A 182 4.54 -17.00 15.84
C PHE A 182 4.86 -18.50 15.60
N PHE A 183 5.69 -19.09 16.42
CA PHE A 183 6.07 -20.51 16.34
C PHE A 183 5.29 -21.44 17.30
N ASP A 184 4.37 -20.91 18.10
CA ASP A 184 3.69 -21.67 19.14
C ASP A 184 2.40 -22.36 18.63
N ASN A 185 2.46 -23.67 18.45
CA ASN A 185 1.31 -24.47 18.01
C ASN A 185 0.23 -24.66 19.10
N ARG A 186 0.54 -24.37 20.37
CA ARG A 186 -0.46 -24.38 21.47
C ARG A 186 -1.55 -23.33 21.28
N LEU A 187 -1.32 -22.35 20.40
CA LEU A 187 -2.30 -21.31 20.03
C LEU A 187 -3.30 -21.81 18.99
N SER A 188 -3.38 -23.11 18.73
CA SER A 188 -4.37 -23.72 17.83
C SER A 188 -5.22 -24.77 18.54
N ALA A 189 -6.43 -25.00 18.05
CA ALA A 189 -7.41 -25.91 18.63
C ALA A 189 -6.92 -27.36 18.69
N ASN A 190 -6.12 -27.78 17.71
CA ASN A 190 -5.56 -29.14 17.61
C ASN A 190 -4.11 -29.25 18.14
N GLY A 191 -3.51 -28.14 18.58
CA GLY A 191 -2.12 -28.10 19.05
C GLY A 191 -1.06 -28.40 17.97
N GLN A 192 -1.40 -28.24 16.66
CA GLN A 192 -0.53 -28.57 15.54
C GLN A 192 -0.28 -27.42 14.57
N VAL A 193 -0.99 -26.31 14.73
CA VAL A 193 -0.91 -25.16 13.84
C VAL A 193 -0.31 -23.97 14.58
N ALA A 194 0.67 -23.33 13.97
CA ALA A 194 1.24 -22.05 14.36
C ALA A 194 1.29 -21.14 13.14
N CYS A 195 1.59 -19.86 13.28
CA CYS A 195 1.75 -18.95 12.13
C CYS A 195 2.78 -19.47 11.13
N VAL A 196 3.89 -20.05 11.63
CA VAL A 196 4.93 -20.66 10.81
C VAL A 196 4.44 -21.86 9.97
N THR A 197 3.30 -22.46 10.31
CA THR A 197 2.74 -23.57 9.51
C THR A 197 2.37 -23.14 8.08
N CYS A 198 1.94 -21.87 7.94
CA CYS A 198 1.59 -21.25 6.65
C CYS A 198 2.62 -20.21 6.19
N HIS A 199 3.51 -19.77 7.09
CA HIS A 199 4.54 -18.78 6.80
C HIS A 199 5.94 -19.34 7.10
N ILE A 200 6.37 -20.30 6.26
CA ILE A 200 7.63 -21.04 6.41
C ILE A 200 8.81 -20.19 5.94
N PRO A 201 9.80 -19.86 6.79
CA PRO A 201 10.92 -18.98 6.43
C PRO A 201 11.70 -19.44 5.19
N GLU A 202 11.92 -20.74 5.03
CA GLU A 202 12.65 -21.35 3.89
C GLU A 202 11.90 -21.17 2.56
N LEU A 203 10.56 -21.05 2.62
CA LEU A 203 9.69 -20.79 1.47
C LEU A 203 9.33 -19.30 1.35
N ALA A 204 10.24 -18.41 1.75
CA ALA A 204 9.99 -16.97 1.79
C ALA A 204 8.70 -16.60 2.54
N PHE A 205 8.43 -17.27 3.65
CA PHE A 205 7.25 -17.08 4.48
C PHE A 205 5.92 -17.33 3.77
N THR A 206 5.88 -18.35 2.90
CA THR A 206 4.65 -18.96 2.36
C THR A 206 4.62 -20.44 2.73
N ASP A 207 3.60 -21.19 2.30
CA ASP A 207 3.49 -22.63 2.57
C ASP A 207 3.63 -23.51 1.30
N GLY A 208 3.81 -22.89 0.13
CA GLY A 208 3.93 -23.56 -1.15
C GLY A 208 2.64 -24.31 -1.60
N ARG A 209 1.49 -23.97 -1.03
CA ARG A 209 0.21 -24.65 -1.31
C ARG A 209 -0.76 -23.72 -2.04
N LYS A 210 -1.57 -24.30 -2.94
CA LYS A 210 -2.64 -23.56 -3.60
C LYS A 210 -3.58 -22.93 -2.57
N ASN A 211 -4.04 -23.74 -1.64
CA ASN A 211 -4.90 -23.35 -0.54
C ASN A 211 -4.18 -23.64 0.77
N ALA A 212 -3.90 -22.63 1.54
CA ALA A 212 -3.22 -22.79 2.80
C ALA A 212 -4.03 -23.70 3.76
N ARG A 213 -3.32 -24.43 4.64
CA ARG A 213 -3.95 -25.41 5.52
C ARG A 213 -3.57 -25.19 6.98
N GLY A 214 -4.55 -24.74 7.74
CA GLY A 214 -4.53 -24.72 9.19
C GLY A 214 -5.19 -25.96 9.79
N VAL A 215 -6.10 -25.78 10.75
CA VAL A 215 -6.97 -26.87 11.26
C VAL A 215 -7.95 -27.34 10.19
N GLY A 216 -8.27 -26.47 9.22
CA GLY A 216 -9.07 -26.75 8.03
C GLY A 216 -8.34 -26.27 6.76
N LEU A 217 -9.06 -26.28 5.64
CA LEU A 217 -8.58 -25.80 4.35
C LEU A 217 -9.07 -24.37 4.12
N MET A 218 -8.18 -23.46 3.75
CA MET A 218 -8.50 -22.08 3.41
C MET A 218 -8.83 -21.93 1.93
N ALA A 219 -9.61 -20.91 1.57
CA ALA A 219 -9.93 -20.59 0.17
C ALA A 219 -8.75 -19.88 -0.55
N ARG A 220 -7.81 -19.27 0.20
CA ARG A 220 -6.77 -18.43 -0.34
C ARG A 220 -5.37 -18.98 -0.09
N ASN A 221 -4.45 -18.55 -0.97
CA ASN A 221 -3.02 -18.78 -0.84
C ASN A 221 -2.44 -17.94 0.31
N ALA A 222 -1.45 -18.48 1.03
CA ALA A 222 -0.72 -17.76 2.08
C ALA A 222 0.29 -16.80 1.46
N PRO A 223 0.11 -15.46 1.57
CA PRO A 223 1.08 -14.51 1.04
C PRO A 223 2.32 -14.44 1.93
N THR A 224 3.45 -14.04 1.35
CA THR A 224 4.66 -13.73 2.13
C THR A 224 4.43 -12.58 3.11
N ILE A 225 5.08 -12.66 4.28
CA ILE A 225 5.13 -11.55 5.26
C ILE A 225 6.39 -10.68 5.11
N ILE A 226 7.31 -11.02 4.19
CA ILE A 226 8.54 -10.24 3.99
C ILE A 226 8.19 -8.84 3.55
N GLY A 227 8.53 -7.85 4.39
CA GLY A 227 8.24 -6.45 4.14
C GLY A 227 6.77 -6.07 4.33
N ALA A 228 5.95 -6.88 5.01
CA ALA A 228 4.54 -6.56 5.32
C ALA A 228 4.39 -5.22 6.06
N ALA A 229 5.42 -4.76 6.78
CA ALA A 229 5.48 -3.46 7.43
C ALA A 229 5.30 -2.26 6.47
N TYR A 230 5.56 -2.44 5.17
CA TYR A 230 5.37 -1.41 4.15
C TYR A 230 3.98 -1.41 3.53
N SER A 231 3.16 -2.41 3.84
CA SER A 231 1.80 -2.50 3.31
C SER A 231 0.80 -1.82 4.25
N PRO A 232 0.05 -0.82 3.78
CA PRO A 232 -0.98 -0.16 4.60
C PRO A 232 -2.23 -1.03 4.79
N TRP A 233 -2.35 -2.09 4.00
CA TRP A 233 -3.48 -3.01 4.03
C TRP A 233 -2.99 -4.45 4.09
N GLN A 234 -3.61 -5.26 4.93
CA GLN A 234 -3.27 -6.66 5.10
C GLN A 234 -4.36 -7.58 4.53
N PHE A 235 -3.97 -8.81 4.21
CA PHE A 235 -4.72 -9.77 3.40
C PHE A 235 -4.87 -9.35 1.92
N TRP A 236 -5.28 -10.29 1.08
CA TRP A 236 -5.48 -10.09 -0.35
C TRP A 236 -6.54 -9.03 -0.67
N ASP A 237 -7.60 -8.95 0.15
CA ASP A 237 -8.72 -8.01 0.01
C ASP A 237 -8.57 -6.72 0.84
N GLY A 238 -7.51 -6.63 1.64
CA GLY A 238 -7.26 -5.48 2.49
C GLY A 238 -8.28 -5.30 3.61
N ARG A 239 -8.82 -6.40 4.15
CA ARG A 239 -9.81 -6.36 5.23
C ARG A 239 -9.25 -5.98 6.60
N LYS A 240 -7.94 -5.75 6.71
CA LYS A 240 -7.26 -5.22 7.90
C LYS A 240 -6.33 -4.08 7.51
N ASP A 241 -6.22 -3.08 8.36
CA ASP A 241 -5.45 -1.85 8.15
C ASP A 241 -4.16 -1.76 8.98
N SER A 242 -3.80 -2.85 9.64
CA SER A 242 -2.56 -2.96 10.40
C SER A 242 -2.12 -4.42 10.54
N GLN A 243 -0.81 -4.64 10.75
CA GLN A 243 -0.27 -6.00 10.95
C GLN A 243 -0.83 -6.64 12.22
N TRP A 244 -0.95 -5.89 13.32
CA TRP A 244 -1.46 -6.45 14.57
C TRP A 244 -2.93 -6.86 14.49
N ALA A 245 -3.75 -6.09 13.79
CA ALA A 245 -5.14 -6.45 13.54
C ALA A 245 -5.24 -7.67 12.61
N GLN A 246 -4.30 -7.80 11.66
CA GLN A 246 -4.19 -8.99 10.80
C GLN A 246 -3.85 -10.22 11.63
N ALA A 247 -2.83 -10.15 12.51
CA ALA A 247 -2.37 -11.28 13.31
C ALA A 247 -3.45 -11.88 14.22
N MET A 248 -4.43 -11.08 14.63
CA MET A 248 -5.57 -11.55 15.42
C MET A 248 -6.52 -12.46 14.61
N GLY A 249 -6.69 -12.17 13.32
CA GLY A 249 -7.66 -12.88 12.47
C GLY A 249 -7.45 -14.40 12.38
N PRO A 250 -6.26 -14.88 12.00
CA PRO A 250 -5.95 -16.31 11.92
C PRO A 250 -6.16 -17.08 13.24
N LEU A 251 -5.92 -16.45 14.37
CA LEU A 251 -6.07 -17.08 15.69
C LEU A 251 -7.52 -17.46 15.99
N GLU A 252 -8.48 -16.64 15.56
CA GLU A 252 -9.92 -16.87 15.75
C GLU A 252 -10.58 -17.59 14.56
N SER A 253 -9.90 -17.64 13.40
CA SER A 253 -10.46 -18.28 12.20
C SER A 253 -10.65 -19.77 12.40
N ALA A 254 -11.88 -20.25 12.18
CA ALA A 254 -12.27 -21.65 12.37
C ALA A 254 -11.48 -22.64 11.49
N VAL A 255 -10.88 -22.18 10.41
CA VAL A 255 -10.09 -23.03 9.47
C VAL A 255 -8.58 -22.81 9.60
N GLU A 256 -8.14 -21.75 10.33
CA GLU A 256 -6.71 -21.47 10.54
C GLU A 256 -6.26 -22.02 11.90
N HIS A 257 -6.36 -21.29 12.99
CA HIS A 257 -6.03 -21.80 14.34
C HIS A 257 -7.23 -22.42 15.06
N GLY A 258 -8.45 -21.93 14.79
CA GLY A 258 -9.71 -22.49 15.32
C GLY A 258 -9.88 -22.31 16.84
N THR A 259 -9.27 -21.27 17.44
CA THR A 259 -9.32 -21.05 18.88
C THR A 259 -10.15 -19.82 19.26
N SER A 260 -10.23 -19.54 20.55
CA SER A 260 -10.85 -18.35 21.13
C SER A 260 -9.82 -17.48 21.85
N ARG A 261 -10.17 -16.23 22.10
CA ARG A 261 -9.38 -15.29 22.90
C ARG A 261 -9.10 -15.84 24.30
N ASP A 262 -10.14 -16.43 24.93
CA ASP A 262 -10.01 -17.07 26.26
C ASP A 262 -8.97 -18.18 26.25
N TRP A 263 -8.98 -19.02 25.22
CA TRP A 263 -7.99 -20.08 25.09
C TRP A 263 -6.57 -19.51 25.01
N ILE A 264 -6.35 -18.54 24.14
CA ILE A 264 -5.04 -17.95 23.88
C ILE A 264 -4.53 -17.20 25.12
N ILE A 265 -5.36 -16.38 25.76
CA ILE A 265 -4.99 -15.70 27.00
C ILE A 265 -4.81 -16.70 28.15
N GLY A 266 -5.56 -17.79 28.15
CA GLY A 266 -5.36 -18.91 29.06
C GLY A 266 -3.99 -19.58 28.89
N VAL A 267 -3.49 -19.77 27.66
CA VAL A 267 -2.13 -20.25 27.39
C VAL A 267 -1.12 -19.25 27.94
N ALA A 268 -1.25 -17.98 27.61
CA ALA A 268 -0.34 -16.92 28.07
C ALA A 268 -0.31 -16.80 29.61
N SER A 269 -1.45 -17.00 30.27
CA SER A 269 -1.54 -16.91 31.74
C SER A 269 -0.91 -18.08 32.46
N ARG A 270 -0.95 -19.29 31.86
CA ARG A 270 -0.37 -20.51 32.47
C ARG A 270 1.12 -20.65 32.21
N ASP A 271 1.63 -20.08 31.14
CA ASP A 271 3.05 -20.08 30.79
C ASP A 271 3.76 -18.92 31.50
N LEU A 272 4.68 -19.26 32.43
CA LEU A 272 5.38 -18.26 33.25
C LEU A 272 6.28 -17.32 32.41
N ASP A 273 6.87 -17.83 31.30
CA ASP A 273 7.69 -17.00 30.40
C ASP A 273 6.81 -16.03 29.61
N TYR A 274 5.68 -16.49 29.08
CA TYR A 274 4.72 -15.66 28.38
C TYR A 274 4.11 -14.60 29.28
N ARG A 275 3.69 -14.99 30.49
CA ARG A 275 3.17 -14.05 31.48
C ARG A 275 4.20 -12.95 31.77
N ARG A 276 5.43 -13.31 32.09
CA ARG A 276 6.50 -12.33 32.40
C ARG A 276 6.75 -11.39 31.22
N ARG A 277 6.84 -11.90 29.99
CA ARG A 277 7.05 -11.09 28.76
C ARG A 277 5.89 -10.15 28.50
N TYR A 278 4.68 -10.67 28.62
CA TYR A 278 3.48 -9.87 28.45
C TYR A 278 3.42 -8.73 29.48
N GLU A 279 3.58 -9.07 30.78
CA GLU A 279 3.49 -8.09 31.86
C GLU A 279 4.58 -7.01 31.78
N ALA A 280 5.75 -7.34 31.26
CA ALA A 280 6.85 -6.38 31.03
C ALA A 280 6.56 -5.37 29.89
N LEU A 281 5.63 -5.68 29.00
CA LEU A 281 5.28 -4.84 27.85
C LEU A 281 3.95 -4.09 28.05
N PHE A 282 2.96 -4.76 28.63
CA PHE A 282 1.57 -4.33 28.61
C PHE A 282 0.93 -4.19 30.01
N GLY A 283 1.68 -4.52 31.08
CA GLY A 283 1.14 -4.59 32.43
C GLY A 283 0.45 -5.93 32.72
N PRO A 284 -0.22 -6.06 33.89
CA PRO A 284 -0.76 -7.33 34.36
C PRO A 284 -1.73 -7.98 33.36
N LEU A 285 -1.64 -9.32 33.20
CA LEU A 285 -2.65 -10.07 32.49
C LEU A 285 -4.02 -9.97 33.21
N PRO A 286 -5.12 -9.87 32.45
CA PRO A 286 -6.46 -9.80 33.05
C PRO A 286 -6.85 -11.09 33.75
N ALA A 287 -7.76 -10.99 34.73
CA ALA A 287 -8.45 -12.17 35.24
C ALA A 287 -9.30 -12.80 34.13
N MET A 288 -9.37 -14.14 34.07
CA MET A 288 -10.13 -14.87 33.05
C MET A 288 -11.65 -14.64 33.10
N THR A 289 -12.16 -13.93 34.09
CA THR A 289 -13.54 -13.46 34.20
C THR A 289 -13.77 -12.06 33.63
N ASN A 290 -12.71 -11.36 33.20
CA ASN A 290 -12.78 -10.01 32.66
C ASN A 290 -12.73 -10.05 31.11
N ALA A 291 -13.86 -10.18 30.45
CA ALA A 291 -13.95 -10.29 28.99
C ALA A 291 -13.32 -9.09 28.26
N ALA A 292 -13.56 -7.87 28.69
CA ALA A 292 -12.97 -6.67 28.08
C ALA A 292 -11.43 -6.63 28.26
N GLY A 293 -10.93 -7.12 29.40
CA GLY A 293 -9.50 -7.26 29.61
C GLY A 293 -8.88 -8.34 28.72
N ILE A 294 -9.58 -9.45 28.50
CA ILE A 294 -9.18 -10.53 27.58
C ILE A 294 -9.08 -10.00 26.15
N ASP A 295 -10.06 -9.23 25.68
CA ASP A 295 -10.05 -8.61 24.35
C ASP A 295 -8.84 -7.69 24.17
N ALA A 296 -8.58 -6.84 25.16
CA ALA A 296 -7.40 -5.96 25.16
C ALA A 296 -6.09 -6.76 25.17
N ALA A 297 -6.01 -7.81 25.99
CA ALA A 297 -4.82 -8.66 26.07
C ALA A 297 -4.60 -9.42 24.75
N PHE A 298 -5.64 -9.88 24.11
CA PHE A 298 -5.57 -10.53 22.81
C PHE A 298 -5.04 -9.58 21.72
N ALA A 299 -5.50 -8.33 21.69
CA ALA A 299 -4.97 -7.30 20.80
C ALA A 299 -3.46 -7.03 21.08
N ASN A 300 -3.04 -7.03 22.34
CA ASN A 300 -1.64 -6.88 22.73
C ASN A 300 -0.76 -8.04 22.23
N LEU A 301 -1.26 -9.29 22.23
CA LEU A 301 -0.54 -10.40 21.60
C LEU A 301 -0.41 -10.21 20.09
N GLY A 302 -1.45 -9.74 19.41
CA GLY A 302 -1.38 -9.34 18.00
C GLY A 302 -0.32 -8.26 17.75
N LYS A 303 -0.23 -7.26 18.64
CA LYS A 303 0.79 -6.19 18.60
C LYS A 303 2.21 -6.74 18.76
N ALA A 304 2.42 -7.73 19.60
CA ALA A 304 3.71 -8.40 19.75
C ALA A 304 4.08 -9.23 18.51
N ILE A 305 3.13 -9.98 17.93
CA ILE A 305 3.34 -10.72 16.66
C ILE A 305 3.72 -9.74 15.54
N ALA A 306 3.00 -8.64 15.40
CA ALA A 306 3.31 -7.60 14.41
C ALA A 306 4.73 -7.02 14.63
N ALA A 307 5.16 -6.79 15.86
CA ALA A 307 6.52 -6.33 16.17
C ALA A 307 7.60 -7.30 15.65
N TYR A 308 7.37 -8.62 15.76
CA TYR A 308 8.23 -9.64 15.15
C TYR A 308 8.21 -9.54 13.61
N GLU A 309 7.03 -9.55 12.99
CA GLU A 309 6.88 -9.50 11.52
C GLU A 309 7.54 -8.25 10.91
N ARG A 310 7.51 -7.13 11.60
CA ARG A 310 8.18 -5.89 11.18
C ARG A 310 9.69 -6.02 11.05
N THR A 311 10.30 -7.01 11.68
CA THR A 311 11.75 -7.29 11.56
C THR A 311 12.09 -8.11 10.31
N ILE A 312 11.10 -8.72 9.65
CA ILE A 312 11.29 -9.58 8.47
C ILE A 312 11.26 -8.69 7.21
N LEU A 313 12.43 -8.28 6.76
CA LEU A 313 12.60 -7.27 5.72
C LEU A 313 13.30 -7.87 4.49
N PRO A 314 13.10 -7.27 3.30
CA PRO A 314 13.84 -7.67 2.11
C PRO A 314 15.31 -7.25 2.23
N ALA A 315 16.18 -8.04 1.60
CA ALA A 315 17.59 -7.74 1.41
C ALA A 315 17.91 -7.55 -0.09
N PRO A 316 19.08 -6.99 -0.45
CA PRO A 316 19.47 -6.80 -1.85
C PRO A 316 19.50 -8.11 -2.64
N THR A 317 18.81 -8.12 -3.77
CA THR A 317 18.77 -9.23 -4.74
C THR A 317 19.81 -9.04 -5.84
N LYS A 318 19.90 -9.94 -6.83
CA LYS A 318 20.72 -9.75 -8.03
C LYS A 318 20.34 -8.44 -8.75
N PHE A 319 19.02 -8.17 -8.90
CA PHE A 319 18.52 -6.92 -9.46
C PHE A 319 19.06 -5.69 -8.72
N ASP A 320 19.00 -5.70 -7.40
CA ASP A 320 19.41 -4.54 -6.61
C ASP A 320 20.91 -4.24 -6.75
N ARG A 321 21.76 -5.27 -6.74
CA ARG A 321 23.22 -5.11 -6.89
C ARG A 321 23.60 -4.69 -8.32
N TYR A 322 22.88 -5.20 -9.33
CA TYR A 322 22.98 -4.72 -10.70
C TYR A 322 22.68 -3.22 -10.79
N VAL A 323 21.50 -2.82 -10.31
CA VAL A 323 21.06 -1.42 -10.36
C VAL A 323 21.97 -0.50 -9.55
N GLU A 324 22.44 -0.93 -8.37
CA GLU A 324 23.41 -0.16 -7.58
C GLU A 324 24.70 0.14 -8.37
N ALA A 325 25.24 -0.87 -9.06
CA ALA A 325 26.43 -0.68 -9.87
C ALA A 325 26.16 0.26 -11.05
N VAL A 326 25.06 0.06 -11.78
CA VAL A 326 24.64 0.91 -12.91
C VAL A 326 24.46 2.36 -12.46
N LEU A 327 23.72 2.60 -11.38
CA LEU A 327 23.48 3.95 -10.83
C LEU A 327 24.76 4.64 -10.34
N ALA A 328 25.79 3.87 -10.01
CA ALA A 328 27.11 4.37 -9.61
C ALA A 328 28.10 4.50 -10.80
N GLY A 329 27.66 4.24 -12.04
CA GLY A 329 28.52 4.24 -13.23
C GLY A 329 29.61 3.17 -13.17
N ARG A 330 29.35 2.03 -12.52
CA ARG A 330 30.29 0.92 -12.37
C ARG A 330 29.78 -0.32 -13.09
N THR A 331 30.71 -1.12 -13.65
CA THR A 331 30.37 -2.45 -14.15
C THR A 331 29.91 -3.33 -12.98
N PRO A 332 28.73 -4.00 -13.08
CA PRO A 332 28.30 -4.96 -12.08
C PRO A 332 29.31 -6.09 -11.90
N ALA A 333 29.42 -6.65 -10.69
CA ALA A 333 30.22 -7.84 -10.42
C ALA A 333 29.74 -9.00 -11.31
N PRO A 334 30.61 -9.97 -11.70
CA PRO A 334 30.23 -11.06 -12.62
C PRO A 334 28.98 -11.84 -12.21
N ALA A 335 28.76 -12.05 -10.90
CA ALA A 335 27.57 -12.71 -10.38
C ALA A 335 26.29 -11.87 -10.45
N ASP A 336 26.42 -10.56 -10.57
CA ASP A 336 25.34 -9.59 -10.58
C ASP A 336 25.08 -9.01 -11.99
N GLN A 337 25.91 -9.38 -12.98
CA GLN A 337 25.68 -8.99 -14.38
C GLN A 337 24.37 -9.58 -14.88
N PHE A 338 23.60 -8.78 -15.57
CA PHE A 338 22.40 -9.22 -16.24
C PHE A 338 22.74 -9.84 -17.61
N SER A 339 22.02 -10.91 -17.95
CA SER A 339 22.00 -11.43 -19.31
C SER A 339 21.25 -10.49 -20.25
N ILE A 340 21.37 -10.71 -21.55
CA ILE A 340 20.63 -9.94 -22.57
C ILE A 340 19.12 -10.13 -22.35
N GLU A 341 18.68 -11.31 -21.98
CA GLU A 341 17.28 -11.67 -21.72
C GLU A 341 16.76 -10.95 -20.46
N GLU A 342 17.56 -10.91 -19.38
CA GLU A 342 17.21 -10.20 -18.15
C GLU A 342 17.09 -8.69 -18.38
N ILE A 343 18.00 -8.09 -19.17
CA ILE A 343 17.93 -6.67 -19.56
C ILE A 343 16.69 -6.41 -20.42
N ALA A 344 16.45 -7.25 -21.42
CA ALA A 344 15.29 -7.12 -22.30
C ALA A 344 13.98 -7.27 -21.50
N GLY A 345 13.91 -8.22 -20.59
CA GLY A 345 12.77 -8.44 -19.72
C GLY A 345 12.51 -7.23 -18.78
N LEU A 346 13.57 -6.68 -18.20
CA LEU A 346 13.46 -5.46 -17.38
C LEU A 346 12.95 -4.27 -18.19
N ARG A 347 13.43 -4.08 -19.43
CA ARG A 347 12.93 -3.02 -20.33
C ARG A 347 11.46 -3.20 -20.66
N VAL A 348 11.03 -4.43 -20.96
CA VAL A 348 9.63 -4.73 -21.21
C VAL A 348 8.78 -4.48 -19.96
N PHE A 349 9.27 -4.88 -18.78
CA PHE A 349 8.59 -4.69 -17.50
C PHE A 349 8.32 -3.22 -17.17
N ILE A 350 9.32 -2.33 -17.40
CA ILE A 350 9.22 -0.90 -17.09
C ILE A 350 8.55 -0.09 -18.22
N SER A 351 8.28 -0.70 -19.38
CA SER A 351 7.73 -0.02 -20.55
C SER A 351 6.23 0.25 -20.42
N ASP A 352 5.82 1.50 -20.60
CA ASP A 352 4.40 1.89 -20.66
C ASP A 352 3.69 1.41 -21.94
N ASN A 353 4.46 1.11 -22.98
CA ASN A 353 3.92 0.71 -24.29
C ASN A 353 3.95 -0.79 -24.55
N GLN A 354 4.58 -1.59 -23.67
CA GLN A 354 4.72 -3.04 -23.81
C GLN A 354 4.18 -3.77 -22.57
N GLY A 355 5.06 -4.12 -21.61
CA GLY A 355 4.68 -4.93 -20.45
C GLY A 355 3.75 -4.26 -19.47
N GLN A 356 3.89 -2.95 -19.29
CA GLN A 356 3.08 -2.13 -18.37
C GLN A 356 3.08 -2.62 -16.89
N CYS A 357 3.92 -3.61 -16.56
CA CYS A 357 3.93 -4.24 -15.24
C CYS A 357 4.21 -3.25 -14.11
N ILE A 358 5.06 -2.26 -14.41
CA ILE A 358 5.43 -1.20 -13.46
C ILE A 358 4.23 -0.35 -13.03
N ARG A 359 3.12 -0.36 -13.72
CA ARG A 359 1.93 0.41 -13.36
C ARG A 359 1.37 0.00 -12.00
N CYS A 360 1.41 -1.30 -11.69
CA CYS A 360 0.99 -1.87 -10.41
C CYS A 360 2.20 -2.34 -9.58
N HIS A 361 3.20 -2.96 -10.24
CA HIS A 361 4.39 -3.50 -9.58
C HIS A 361 5.54 -2.49 -9.57
N ASN A 362 5.38 -1.44 -8.81
CA ASN A 362 6.29 -0.30 -8.74
C ASN A 362 6.94 -0.14 -7.36
N GLY A 363 7.86 0.82 -7.23
CA GLY A 363 8.60 1.06 -6.00
C GLY A 363 9.53 -0.08 -5.58
N PRO A 364 10.31 0.10 -4.50
CA PRO A 364 11.35 -0.84 -4.11
C PRO A 364 10.82 -2.22 -3.69
N MET A 365 9.53 -2.32 -3.37
CA MET A 365 8.85 -3.58 -3.04
C MET A 365 8.16 -4.21 -4.25
N PHE A 366 8.23 -3.61 -5.45
CA PHE A 366 7.49 -4.07 -6.64
C PHE A 366 6.00 -4.28 -6.38
N THR A 367 5.39 -3.31 -5.70
CA THR A 367 3.96 -3.25 -5.42
C THR A 367 3.56 -1.81 -5.10
N ASP A 368 2.40 -1.40 -5.58
CA ASP A 368 1.75 -0.15 -5.19
C ASP A 368 0.91 -0.31 -3.91
N ASN A 369 0.75 -1.55 -3.42
CA ASN A 369 -0.14 -1.93 -2.31
C ASN A 369 -1.62 -1.54 -2.53
N HIS A 370 -2.03 -1.28 -3.77
CA HIS A 370 -3.41 -0.99 -4.13
C HIS A 370 -4.15 -2.24 -4.62
N PHE A 371 -5.41 -2.06 -4.99
CA PHE A 371 -6.32 -3.14 -5.33
C PHE A 371 -6.73 -3.02 -6.78
N HIS A 372 -6.49 -4.09 -7.55
CA HIS A 372 -6.75 -4.15 -8.97
C HIS A 372 -7.51 -5.41 -9.32
N ASN A 373 -8.46 -5.28 -10.24
CA ASN A 373 -9.10 -6.41 -10.85
C ASN A 373 -8.37 -6.78 -12.14
N ILE A 374 -7.64 -7.89 -12.11
CA ILE A 374 -6.86 -8.38 -13.24
C ILE A 374 -7.52 -9.60 -13.92
N GLY A 375 -8.79 -9.84 -13.67
CA GLY A 375 -9.51 -10.99 -14.21
C GLY A 375 -8.96 -12.34 -13.74
N SER A 376 -8.29 -12.38 -12.58
CA SER A 376 -7.77 -13.61 -12.00
C SER A 376 -8.91 -14.49 -11.54
N GLN A 377 -9.35 -15.39 -12.44
CA GLN A 377 -10.55 -16.20 -12.25
C GLN A 377 -10.39 -17.22 -11.13
N VAL A 378 -11.39 -17.28 -10.27
CA VAL A 378 -11.59 -18.38 -9.34
C VAL A 378 -12.78 -19.19 -9.82
N VAL A 379 -12.64 -20.51 -9.84
CA VAL A 379 -13.69 -21.44 -10.29
C VAL A 379 -14.25 -22.14 -9.06
N GLY A 380 -15.58 -22.26 -8.97
CA GLY A 380 -16.25 -22.99 -7.89
C GLY A 380 -16.95 -22.09 -6.89
N ALA A 381 -16.98 -22.46 -5.62
CA ALA A 381 -17.71 -21.78 -4.56
C ALA A 381 -17.25 -20.32 -4.30
N ASP A 382 -16.04 -19.99 -4.70
CA ASP A 382 -15.44 -18.66 -4.49
C ASP A 382 -15.56 -17.75 -5.74
N ALA A 383 -16.33 -18.18 -6.76
CA ALA A 383 -16.47 -17.45 -8.02
C ALA A 383 -17.12 -16.05 -7.87
N ASP A 384 -17.86 -15.82 -6.80
CA ASP A 384 -18.54 -14.55 -6.49
C ASP A 384 -17.72 -13.67 -5.54
N GLU A 385 -16.42 -13.92 -5.37
CA GLU A 385 -15.57 -13.23 -4.41
C GLU A 385 -15.42 -11.74 -4.76
N GLN A 386 -15.98 -10.86 -3.91
CA GLN A 386 -16.07 -9.42 -4.14
C GLN A 386 -14.73 -8.67 -3.92
N GLY A 387 -13.69 -9.35 -3.44
CA GLY A 387 -12.38 -8.75 -3.22
C GLY A 387 -12.40 -7.51 -2.33
N ARG A 388 -11.84 -6.42 -2.81
CA ARG A 388 -11.75 -5.14 -2.06
C ARG A 388 -13.11 -4.57 -1.67
N SER A 389 -14.16 -4.83 -2.43
CA SER A 389 -15.51 -4.36 -2.10
C SER A 389 -15.97 -4.85 -0.73
N ASP A 390 -15.72 -6.12 -0.39
CA ASP A 390 -16.03 -6.67 0.93
C ASP A 390 -14.91 -6.43 1.94
N GLY A 391 -13.66 -6.41 1.47
CA GLY A 391 -12.51 -6.10 2.30
C GLY A 391 -12.63 -4.74 2.98
N ILE A 392 -13.05 -3.69 2.27
CA ILE A 392 -13.19 -2.36 2.87
C ILE A 392 -14.36 -2.26 3.86
N LYS A 393 -15.48 -2.95 3.59
CA LYS A 393 -16.58 -3.02 4.53
C LYS A 393 -16.13 -3.67 5.85
N SER A 394 -15.41 -4.79 5.73
CA SER A 394 -14.84 -5.52 6.87
C SER A 394 -13.85 -4.65 7.66
N ALA A 395 -12.91 -3.97 6.98
CA ALA A 395 -11.94 -3.09 7.64
C ALA A 395 -12.61 -1.93 8.40
N LEU A 396 -13.66 -1.35 7.83
CA LEU A 396 -14.39 -0.24 8.47
C LEU A 396 -15.23 -0.68 9.68
N ALA A 397 -15.72 -1.92 9.67
CA ALA A 397 -16.52 -2.51 10.75
C ALA A 397 -15.66 -3.13 11.86
N ASP A 398 -14.36 -3.33 11.63
CA ASP A 398 -13.49 -4.02 12.57
C ASP A 398 -13.23 -3.18 13.83
N ALA A 399 -13.49 -3.75 15.00
CA ALA A 399 -13.17 -3.13 16.28
C ALA A 399 -11.66 -3.00 16.53
N ALA A 400 -10.84 -3.76 15.82
CA ALA A 400 -9.36 -3.71 15.87
C ALA A 400 -8.75 -2.85 14.76
N ASN A 401 -9.51 -2.04 14.04
CA ASN A 401 -8.93 -1.10 13.07
C ASN A 401 -8.23 0.08 13.74
N CYS A 402 -7.50 0.88 12.96
CA CYS A 402 -6.75 2.06 13.42
C CYS A 402 -7.58 3.02 14.29
N ARG A 403 -8.89 3.06 14.12
CA ARG A 403 -9.82 3.91 14.87
C ARG A 403 -10.53 3.18 16.01
N GLY A 404 -10.27 1.89 16.16
CA GLY A 404 -10.89 1.01 17.13
C GLY A 404 -10.32 1.20 18.54
N ALA A 405 -10.97 0.58 19.52
CA ALA A 405 -10.67 0.72 20.94
C ALA A 405 -9.28 0.16 21.34
N PHE A 406 -8.69 -0.71 20.52
CA PHE A 406 -7.40 -1.35 20.80
C PHE A 406 -6.22 -0.66 20.11
N SER A 407 -6.47 0.35 19.28
CA SER A 407 -5.44 1.14 18.62
C SER A 407 -4.80 2.12 19.60
N ASP A 408 -3.46 2.26 19.55
CA ASP A 408 -2.73 3.26 20.31
C ASP A 408 -2.69 4.62 19.57
N ALA A 409 -3.20 4.68 18.33
CA ALA A 409 -3.12 5.87 17.50
C ALA A 409 -4.06 6.98 17.98
N PRO A 410 -3.60 8.24 18.00
CA PRO A 410 -4.50 9.38 18.04
C PRO A 410 -5.47 9.34 16.84
N ALA A 411 -6.74 9.69 17.07
CA ALA A 411 -7.82 9.56 16.08
C ALA A 411 -7.56 10.26 14.72
N GLY A 412 -6.64 11.22 14.66
CA GLY A 412 -6.25 11.96 13.44
C GLY A 412 -5.26 11.23 12.52
N LEU A 413 -4.58 10.18 13.00
CA LEU A 413 -3.48 9.53 12.27
C LEU A 413 -3.89 8.35 11.36
N CYS A 414 -5.18 8.00 11.28
CA CYS A 414 -5.67 6.89 10.48
C CYS A 414 -5.98 7.31 9.03
N ALA A 415 -5.00 7.87 8.32
CA ALA A 415 -5.22 8.47 7.00
C ALA A 415 -5.73 7.45 5.97
N GLU A 416 -5.12 6.27 5.88
CA GLU A 416 -5.52 5.24 4.91
C GLU A 416 -6.99 4.81 5.12
N LEU A 417 -7.40 4.53 6.35
CA LEU A 417 -8.78 4.15 6.67
C LEU A 417 -9.76 5.32 6.52
N ARG A 418 -9.32 6.54 6.85
CA ARG A 418 -10.13 7.77 6.78
C ARG A 418 -10.50 8.13 5.35
N PHE A 419 -9.54 8.00 4.43
CA PHE A 419 -9.68 8.39 3.03
C PHE A 419 -9.96 7.20 2.10
N ALA A 420 -10.02 5.98 2.64
CA ALA A 420 -10.33 4.79 1.87
C ALA A 420 -11.65 4.96 1.08
N LYS A 421 -11.60 4.56 -0.19
CA LYS A 421 -12.79 4.47 -1.03
C LYS A 421 -13.68 3.34 -0.50
N ARG A 422 -14.97 3.64 -0.27
CA ARG A 422 -15.90 2.74 0.42
C ARG A 422 -16.84 2.00 -0.52
N ALA A 423 -16.98 2.51 -1.74
CA ALA A 423 -17.83 1.94 -2.79
C ALA A 423 -17.32 2.40 -4.15
N GLY A 424 -17.59 1.60 -5.18
CA GLY A 424 -17.22 1.85 -6.57
C GLY A 424 -17.11 0.53 -7.32
N ALA A 425 -17.40 0.55 -8.62
CA ALA A 425 -17.34 -0.65 -9.47
C ALA A 425 -15.92 -1.23 -9.52
N GLU A 426 -14.90 -0.40 -9.43
CA GLU A 426 -13.48 -0.77 -9.45
C GLU A 426 -13.02 -1.55 -8.20
N LEU A 427 -13.84 -1.61 -7.13
CA LEU A 427 -13.52 -2.40 -5.95
C LEU A 427 -13.99 -3.85 -6.09
N ALA A 428 -14.93 -4.11 -7.01
CA ALA A 428 -15.50 -5.42 -7.20
C ALA A 428 -14.48 -6.36 -7.87
N GLY A 429 -14.20 -7.51 -7.25
CA GLY A 429 -13.22 -8.47 -7.75
C GLY A 429 -11.77 -7.98 -7.72
N ALA A 430 -11.49 -6.85 -7.07
CA ALA A 430 -10.14 -6.30 -6.97
C ALA A 430 -9.38 -6.87 -5.77
N PHE A 431 -8.11 -7.22 -5.97
CA PHE A 431 -7.21 -7.74 -4.95
C PHE A 431 -5.94 -6.92 -4.87
N LYS A 432 -5.30 -6.95 -3.70
CA LYS A 432 -4.09 -6.18 -3.44
C LYS A 432 -2.94 -6.70 -4.31
N THR A 433 -2.23 -5.77 -4.98
CA THR A 433 -1.00 -6.06 -5.70
C THR A 433 0.03 -6.68 -4.74
N PRO A 434 0.47 -7.93 -4.94
CA PRO A 434 1.53 -8.51 -4.12
C PRO A 434 2.90 -7.94 -4.50
N THR A 435 3.87 -8.03 -3.59
CA THR A 435 5.27 -7.83 -3.95
C THR A 435 5.72 -8.88 -4.95
N LEU A 436 6.62 -8.50 -5.89
CA LEU A 436 7.29 -9.47 -6.76
C LEU A 436 8.65 -9.91 -6.21
N ARG A 437 9.09 -9.38 -5.07
CA ARG A 437 10.29 -9.90 -4.41
C ARG A 437 10.04 -11.31 -3.91
N TYR A 438 11.03 -12.19 -4.11
CA TYR A 438 11.00 -13.60 -3.70
C TYR A 438 9.97 -14.47 -4.43
N LEU A 439 9.36 -13.97 -5.53
CA LEU A 439 8.26 -14.68 -6.16
C LEU A 439 8.62 -16.10 -6.65
N VAL A 440 9.87 -16.39 -6.98
CA VAL A 440 10.29 -17.76 -7.38
C VAL A 440 10.14 -18.78 -6.23
N ARG A 441 10.06 -18.33 -4.99
CA ARG A 441 9.84 -19.19 -3.81
C ARG A 441 8.41 -19.17 -3.30
N THR A 442 7.56 -18.32 -3.87
CA THR A 442 6.20 -18.09 -3.35
C THR A 442 5.10 -18.67 -4.25
N ALA A 443 5.45 -19.60 -5.12
CA ALA A 443 4.45 -20.38 -5.84
C ALA A 443 3.56 -21.18 -4.87
N PRO A 444 2.27 -21.43 -5.20
CA PRO A 444 1.57 -20.99 -6.40
C PRO A 444 1.10 -19.54 -6.35
N TYR A 445 0.76 -18.98 -7.51
CA TYR A 445 0.53 -17.55 -7.68
C TYR A 445 -0.94 -17.17 -7.64
N MET A 446 -1.21 -15.85 -7.46
CA MET A 446 -2.48 -15.18 -7.29
C MET A 446 -3.13 -15.49 -5.93
N HIS A 447 -4.24 -14.77 -5.63
CA HIS A 447 -4.89 -14.79 -4.31
C HIS A 447 -5.46 -16.16 -3.90
N ALA A 448 -5.82 -17.00 -4.88
CA ALA A 448 -6.31 -18.35 -4.64
C ALA A 448 -5.35 -19.44 -5.19
N GLY A 449 -4.07 -19.10 -5.43
CA GLY A 449 -3.07 -20.05 -5.91
C GLY A 449 -3.44 -20.68 -7.27
N GLN A 450 -4.01 -19.88 -8.18
CA GLN A 450 -4.54 -20.36 -9.45
C GLN A 450 -3.46 -20.93 -10.36
N PHE A 451 -2.25 -20.36 -10.35
CA PHE A 451 -1.15 -20.74 -11.23
C PHE A 451 -0.02 -21.39 -10.45
N GLN A 452 0.39 -22.57 -10.92
CA GLN A 452 1.46 -23.35 -10.30
C GLN A 452 2.85 -22.86 -10.69
N THR A 453 2.99 -22.27 -11.87
CA THR A 453 4.25 -21.79 -12.41
C THR A 453 4.24 -20.29 -12.61
N LEU A 454 5.42 -19.67 -12.58
CA LEU A 454 5.59 -18.26 -12.88
C LEU A 454 5.21 -17.96 -14.33
N GLU A 455 5.56 -18.86 -15.24
CA GLU A 455 5.19 -18.78 -16.64
C GLU A 455 3.67 -18.64 -16.80
N ASP A 456 2.87 -19.55 -16.21
CA ASP A 456 1.40 -19.51 -16.30
C ASP A 456 0.84 -18.18 -15.76
N ALA A 457 1.39 -17.69 -14.65
CA ALA A 457 0.98 -16.43 -14.04
C ALA A 457 1.27 -15.21 -14.94
N ILE A 458 2.41 -15.23 -15.66
CA ILE A 458 2.75 -14.16 -16.62
C ILE A 458 1.89 -14.27 -17.88
N TRP A 459 1.61 -15.50 -18.36
CA TRP A 459 0.80 -15.71 -19.55
C TRP A 459 -0.67 -15.27 -19.40
N GLN A 460 -1.21 -15.17 -18.17
CA GLN A 460 -2.52 -14.57 -17.94
C GLN A 460 -2.63 -13.15 -18.52
N TYR A 461 -1.56 -12.36 -18.43
CA TYR A 461 -1.54 -10.98 -18.94
C TYR A 461 -1.56 -10.90 -20.48
N ARG A 462 -1.26 -11.99 -21.19
CA ARG A 462 -1.39 -12.11 -22.63
C ARG A 462 -2.84 -12.26 -23.07
N ASP A 463 -3.57 -13.15 -22.39
CA ASP A 463 -4.90 -13.58 -22.83
C ASP A 463 -6.02 -12.72 -22.22
N VAL A 464 -5.71 -11.95 -21.19
CA VAL A 464 -6.63 -11.02 -20.51
C VAL A 464 -8.02 -11.62 -20.33
N PRO A 465 -8.20 -12.57 -19.42
CA PRO A 465 -9.48 -13.22 -19.20
C PRO A 465 -10.51 -12.21 -18.71
N PRO A 466 -11.80 -12.37 -19.04
CA PRO A 466 -12.85 -11.57 -18.47
C PRO A 466 -12.90 -11.77 -16.96
N ALA A 467 -13.17 -10.71 -16.20
CA ALA A 467 -13.39 -10.83 -14.77
C ALA A 467 -14.69 -11.59 -14.48
N THR A 468 -14.69 -12.47 -13.47
CA THR A 468 -15.90 -13.13 -12.99
C THR A 468 -16.77 -12.20 -12.19
N VAL A 469 -16.17 -11.25 -11.49
CA VAL A 469 -16.81 -10.20 -10.71
C VAL A 469 -16.19 -8.86 -11.08
N GLY A 470 -17.00 -7.84 -11.33
CA GLY A 470 -16.53 -6.52 -11.76
C GLY A 470 -15.98 -6.52 -13.19
N GLU A 471 -15.07 -5.60 -13.46
CA GLU A 471 -14.44 -5.43 -14.77
C GLU A 471 -12.91 -5.49 -14.61
N THR A 472 -12.24 -6.20 -15.52
CA THR A 472 -10.77 -6.25 -15.51
C THR A 472 -10.18 -4.91 -15.96
N GLU A 473 -9.12 -4.48 -15.29
CA GLU A 473 -8.33 -3.29 -15.68
C GLU A 473 -7.29 -3.62 -16.77
N LEU A 474 -7.09 -4.90 -17.06
CA LEU A 474 -6.11 -5.31 -18.04
C LEU A 474 -6.59 -5.06 -19.47
N THR A 475 -5.66 -4.68 -20.30
CA THR A 475 -5.80 -4.64 -21.76
C THR A 475 -4.78 -5.57 -22.40
N ARG A 476 -5.12 -6.13 -23.55
CA ARG A 476 -4.19 -7.02 -24.27
C ARG A 476 -2.90 -6.26 -24.61
N LEU A 477 -1.77 -6.81 -24.19
CA LEU A 477 -0.47 -6.21 -24.39
C LEU A 477 0.12 -6.63 -25.74
N PRO A 478 0.73 -5.71 -26.53
CA PRO A 478 1.35 -6.01 -27.81
C PRO A 478 2.74 -6.63 -27.62
N MET A 479 2.81 -7.80 -26.97
CA MET A 479 4.06 -8.50 -26.68
C MET A 479 4.14 -9.83 -27.42
N SER A 480 5.36 -10.18 -27.84
CA SER A 480 5.68 -11.49 -28.38
C SER A 480 5.91 -12.53 -27.27
N ASP A 481 5.83 -13.81 -27.60
CA ASP A 481 6.13 -14.92 -26.68
C ASP A 481 7.57 -14.83 -26.11
N ALA A 482 8.51 -14.31 -26.89
CA ALA A 482 9.87 -14.08 -26.41
C ALA A 482 9.92 -13.04 -25.30
N GLN A 483 9.15 -11.95 -25.40
CA GLN A 483 9.10 -10.92 -24.38
C GLN A 483 8.46 -11.40 -23.08
N PHE A 484 7.46 -12.28 -23.13
CA PHE A 484 6.91 -12.93 -21.94
C PHE A 484 7.97 -13.77 -21.21
N ARG A 485 8.77 -14.55 -21.93
CA ARG A 485 9.90 -15.30 -21.34
C ARG A 485 10.99 -14.38 -20.77
N GLN A 486 11.31 -13.31 -21.45
CA GLN A 486 12.27 -12.31 -20.96
C GLN A 486 11.81 -11.65 -19.66
N ILE A 487 10.51 -11.34 -19.52
CA ILE A 487 9.95 -10.86 -18.24
C ILE A 487 10.18 -11.91 -17.14
N GLU A 488 9.93 -13.19 -17.41
CA GLU A 488 10.18 -14.25 -16.44
C GLU A 488 11.66 -14.30 -16.00
N ASP A 489 12.59 -14.20 -16.93
CA ASP A 489 14.03 -14.17 -16.62
C ASP A 489 14.39 -12.97 -15.76
N PHE A 490 13.85 -11.79 -16.06
CA PHE A 490 14.02 -10.63 -15.20
C PHE A 490 13.44 -10.87 -13.80
N LEU A 491 12.22 -11.37 -13.68
CA LEU A 491 11.56 -11.60 -12.40
C LEU A 491 12.33 -12.58 -11.50
N LYS A 492 13.04 -13.55 -12.06
CA LYS A 492 13.92 -14.46 -11.31
C LYS A 492 15.07 -13.71 -10.60
N THR A 493 15.49 -12.54 -11.10
CA THR A 493 16.53 -11.72 -10.46
C THR A 493 16.07 -11.05 -9.16
N LEU A 494 14.76 -11.06 -8.86
CA LEU A 494 14.17 -10.48 -7.65
C LEU A 494 14.19 -11.42 -6.45
N ASP A 495 14.78 -12.61 -6.57
CA ASP A 495 15.05 -13.51 -5.44
C ASP A 495 16.37 -13.18 -4.75
N GLY A 496 16.41 -13.41 -3.45
CA GLY A 496 17.60 -13.09 -2.65
C GLY A 496 17.45 -13.47 -1.16
N PRO A 497 18.39 -13.04 -0.33
CA PRO A 497 18.36 -13.30 1.11
C PRO A 497 17.24 -12.47 1.78
N ILE A 498 16.87 -12.92 2.98
CA ILE A 498 15.93 -12.21 3.87
C ILE A 498 16.76 -11.47 4.91
N ARG A 499 16.45 -10.21 5.17
CA ARG A 499 17.06 -9.41 6.23
C ARG A 499 16.22 -9.52 7.49
N ALA A 500 16.69 -10.34 8.42
CA ALA A 500 16.15 -10.50 9.76
C ALA A 500 17.27 -10.95 10.71
N PRO A 501 17.13 -10.81 12.04
CA PRO A 501 17.97 -11.52 12.99
C PRO A 501 17.91 -13.03 12.71
N GLU A 502 19.06 -13.71 12.66
CA GLU A 502 19.12 -15.12 12.23
C GLU A 502 18.23 -16.04 13.09
N HIS A 503 18.16 -15.78 14.41
CA HIS A 503 17.33 -16.55 15.32
C HIS A 503 15.83 -16.37 15.08
N PHE A 504 15.40 -15.28 14.44
CA PHE A 504 14.01 -15.04 14.07
C PHE A 504 13.54 -15.87 12.86
N LEU A 505 14.46 -16.45 12.12
CA LEU A 505 14.17 -17.35 11.01
C LEU A 505 14.07 -18.83 11.44
N LYS A 506 14.17 -19.12 12.74
CA LYS A 506 14.18 -20.48 13.31
C LYS A 506 13.23 -20.54 14.50
N PRO A 507 12.74 -21.72 14.88
CA PRO A 507 11.98 -21.88 16.12
C PRO A 507 12.75 -21.32 17.34
N PRO A 508 12.08 -20.65 18.28
CA PRO A 508 12.71 -20.15 19.49
C PRO A 508 13.20 -21.31 20.37
N ASN A 509 14.36 -21.12 21.00
CA ASN A 509 14.92 -22.06 21.99
C ASN A 509 14.07 -22.12 23.27
#